data_cfa1a83801cca3674290171a202dd6db
#
_entry.id   cfa1a83801cca3674290171a202dd6db
#
_cell.length_a   1.000
_cell.length_b   1.000
_cell.length_c   1.000
_cell.angle_alpha   90.00
_cell.angle_beta   90.00
_cell.angle_gamma   90.00
#
_symmetry.space_group_name_H-M   'P 1'
#
loop_
_entity.id
_entity.type
_entity.pdbx_description
1 polymer ?
#
loop_
_entity_poly.entity_id
_entity_poly.type
_entity_poly.pdbx_seq_one_letter_code
_entity_poly.pdbx_strand_id
1 'polypeptide(L)'
;CSSDLAGFAEGYWSDHWDYNMDLVDNYLSIFPDKIDEFLFEDKTYKFYDSVATVVPRDEKYVINNKGAVRQYGMEVEDEEKLARPGFNKWATNWLQTKDQKPYMTTLSVKMIILALSKFAQLDVDGMGVEMEGGKPGWNDAMNGLPGLFGSGTPETFELKRLVNFIIDNFEGEGKIVMPAEIAKYLRDVKAALDKANAGELNDFEYWDAVATIRENYRETIKLYFSGEETALAKSEIVEIFKAFEAKIEKGIAKAVEIGEGVVPTYFTHEVTDFEPVVDADGNPVMSHYGLQKAKVKGFKAVPLPAFLEGPARMMGYVDTDTAREMFNNVKKTDIYDSKLGMYKTSASIEECSMENGRCRAFTPGWQERENVFLHMEYKYMLAMIKAGLYDE
;
A
#
# COMPACT_ATOMS: atom_id res chain seq x y z
N CYS A 1 -20.59 -2.94 5.83
CA CYS A 1 -20.41 -2.61 7.25
C CYS A 1 -20.60 -1.12 7.42
N SER A 2 -21.40 -0.71 8.41
CA SER A 2 -21.50 0.71 8.73
C SER A 2 -20.17 1.13 9.37
N SER A 3 -19.66 2.28 8.96
CA SER A 3 -18.44 2.87 9.54
C SER A 3 -18.56 3.11 11.06
N ASP A 4 -19.78 3.11 11.57
CA ASP A 4 -20.09 3.31 12.99
C ASP A 4 -19.71 2.11 13.87
N LEU A 5 -19.41 0.97 13.23
CA LEU A 5 -19.03 -0.28 13.91
C LEU A 5 -17.54 -0.60 13.78
N ALA A 6 -16.77 0.20 13.05
CA ALA A 6 -15.34 0.02 12.95
C ALA A 6 -14.67 0.39 14.28
N GLY A 7 -14.28 -0.60 15.06
CA GLY A 7 -13.50 -0.41 16.27
C GLY A 7 -12.06 -0.04 15.96
N PHE A 8 -11.44 0.79 16.81
CA PHE A 8 -10.03 1.16 16.66
C PHE A 8 -9.10 -0.05 16.58
N ALA A 9 -9.32 -1.07 17.39
CA ALA A 9 -8.46 -2.26 17.48
C ALA A 9 -8.39 -3.09 16.19
N GLU A 10 -9.44 -3.03 15.38
CA GLU A 10 -9.51 -3.78 14.12
C GLU A 10 -8.77 -3.02 13.00
N GLY A 11 -8.99 -1.70 12.88
CA GLY A 11 -8.46 -0.90 11.78
C GLY A 11 -8.88 -1.42 10.41
N TYR A 12 -8.19 -0.99 9.39
CA TYR A 12 -8.32 -1.51 8.02
C TYR A 12 -7.02 -2.20 7.61
N TRP A 13 -7.11 -3.43 7.09
CA TRP A 13 -5.98 -4.11 6.49
C TRP A 13 -5.48 -3.35 5.24
N SER A 14 -4.25 -3.59 4.84
CA SER A 14 -3.63 -2.85 3.73
C SER A 14 -4.30 -3.07 2.37
N ASP A 15 -5.13 -4.11 2.22
CA ASP A 15 -5.89 -4.42 1.01
C ASP A 15 -7.31 -3.83 0.98
N HIS A 16 -7.85 -3.31 2.08
CA HIS A 16 -9.25 -2.85 2.13
C HIS A 16 -9.56 -1.71 1.15
N TRP A 17 -8.56 -0.93 0.73
CA TRP A 17 -8.73 0.12 -0.24
C TRP A 17 -8.93 -0.39 -1.68
N ASP A 18 -8.50 -1.62 -1.99
CA ASP A 18 -8.61 -2.23 -3.32
C ASP A 18 -10.08 -2.31 -3.76
N TYR A 19 -10.97 -2.66 -2.83
CA TYR A 19 -12.39 -2.86 -3.09
C TYR A 19 -13.15 -1.58 -3.44
N ASN A 20 -12.55 -0.40 -3.20
CA ASN A 20 -13.15 0.86 -3.63
C ASN A 20 -13.26 0.93 -5.15
N MET A 21 -12.27 0.41 -5.88
CA MET A 21 -12.32 0.37 -7.35
C MET A 21 -13.38 -0.60 -7.87
N ASP A 22 -13.62 -1.72 -7.17
CA ASP A 22 -14.71 -2.64 -7.54
C ASP A 22 -16.09 -1.97 -7.41
N LEU A 23 -16.27 -1.12 -6.37
CA LEU A 23 -17.51 -0.35 -6.21
C LEU A 23 -17.67 0.70 -7.32
N VAL A 24 -16.59 1.39 -7.69
CA VAL A 24 -16.59 2.37 -8.78
C VAL A 24 -16.93 1.70 -10.12
N ASP A 25 -16.27 0.60 -10.45
CA ASP A 25 -16.51 -0.16 -11.68
C ASP A 25 -17.94 -0.70 -11.75
N ASN A 26 -18.46 -1.23 -10.64
CA ASN A 26 -19.85 -1.70 -10.55
C ASN A 26 -20.84 -0.55 -10.76
N TYR A 27 -20.61 0.62 -10.16
CA TYR A 27 -21.48 1.78 -10.36
C TYR A 27 -21.47 2.24 -11.82
N LEU A 28 -20.29 2.42 -12.40
CA LEU A 28 -20.12 2.91 -13.76
C LEU A 28 -20.55 1.89 -14.83
N SER A 29 -20.53 0.59 -14.53
CA SER A 29 -21.08 -0.44 -15.43
C SER A 29 -22.59 -0.30 -15.63
N ILE A 30 -23.29 0.26 -14.63
CA ILE A 30 -24.74 0.48 -14.66
C ILE A 30 -25.07 1.90 -15.12
N PHE A 31 -24.27 2.88 -14.71
CA PHE A 31 -24.49 4.31 -14.96
C PHE A 31 -23.27 4.97 -15.63
N PRO A 32 -22.88 4.56 -16.86
CA PRO A 32 -21.66 5.08 -17.50
C PRO A 32 -21.77 6.57 -17.85
N ASP A 33 -22.97 7.07 -18.05
CA ASP A 33 -23.27 8.48 -18.34
C ASP A 33 -23.16 9.40 -17.10
N LYS A 34 -22.99 8.82 -15.90
CA LYS A 34 -22.90 9.54 -14.64
C LYS A 34 -21.47 9.81 -14.16
N ILE A 35 -20.48 9.50 -14.97
CA ILE A 35 -19.07 9.57 -14.54
C ILE A 35 -18.64 10.97 -14.10
N ASP A 36 -19.03 12.02 -14.82
CA ASP A 36 -18.65 13.39 -14.47
C ASP A 36 -19.31 13.86 -13.16
N GLU A 37 -20.63 13.60 -13.02
CA GLU A 37 -21.37 13.88 -11.79
C GLU A 37 -20.73 13.14 -10.60
N PHE A 38 -20.44 11.85 -10.76
CA PHE A 38 -19.90 10.98 -9.74
C PHE A 38 -18.49 11.37 -9.30
N LEU A 39 -17.61 11.72 -10.25
CA LEU A 39 -16.22 12.06 -9.96
C LEU A 39 -16.01 13.50 -9.51
N PHE A 40 -16.69 14.47 -10.14
CA PHE A 40 -16.31 15.88 -10.06
C PHE A 40 -17.36 16.81 -9.48
N GLU A 41 -18.64 16.43 -9.45
CA GLU A 41 -19.72 17.33 -9.05
C GLU A 41 -20.25 17.03 -7.65
N ASP A 42 -20.34 15.73 -7.28
CA ASP A 42 -20.79 15.32 -5.95
C ASP A 42 -19.73 15.66 -4.88
N LYS A 43 -20.05 16.63 -4.03
CA LYS A 43 -19.19 17.11 -2.92
C LYS A 43 -19.62 16.55 -1.56
N THR A 44 -20.21 15.39 -1.50
CA THR A 44 -20.66 14.79 -0.24
C THR A 44 -19.58 13.97 0.47
N TYR A 45 -18.44 13.74 -0.18
CA TYR A 45 -17.35 12.94 0.36
C TYR A 45 -16.57 13.67 1.46
N LYS A 46 -16.09 12.89 2.43
CA LYS A 46 -15.34 13.38 3.60
C LYS A 46 -14.09 12.51 3.79
N PHE A 47 -13.18 12.99 4.64
CA PHE A 47 -12.03 12.24 5.09
C PHE A 47 -12.31 11.68 6.48
N TYR A 48 -12.12 10.36 6.63
CA TYR A 48 -12.18 9.74 7.95
C TYR A 48 -11.01 10.21 8.81
N ASP A 49 -11.28 10.51 10.07
CA ASP A 49 -10.29 10.95 11.04
C ASP A 49 -10.11 9.87 12.10
N SER A 50 -9.08 9.06 11.94
CA SER A 50 -8.75 7.98 12.87
C SER A 50 -7.97 8.52 14.07
N VAL A 51 -8.22 7.94 15.24
CA VAL A 51 -7.34 8.12 16.40
C VAL A 51 -6.00 7.40 16.21
N ALA A 52 -5.99 6.32 15.43
CA ALA A 52 -4.79 5.59 15.10
C ALA A 52 -3.91 6.39 14.14
N THR A 53 -2.65 6.53 14.48
CA THR A 53 -1.63 7.14 13.64
C THR A 53 -0.46 6.19 13.43
N VAL A 54 0.08 6.20 12.20
CA VAL A 54 1.29 5.46 11.88
C VAL A 54 2.49 6.22 12.43
N VAL A 55 3.29 5.54 13.23
CA VAL A 55 4.49 6.09 13.86
C VAL A 55 5.56 6.39 12.79
N PRO A 56 6.24 7.56 12.82
CA PRO A 56 7.30 7.88 11.89
C PRO A 56 8.52 6.93 12.03
N ARG A 57 9.34 6.86 10.98
CA ARG A 57 10.44 5.89 10.89
C ARG A 57 11.48 6.02 12.00
N ASP A 58 11.79 7.24 12.42
CA ASP A 58 12.74 7.54 13.47
C ASP A 58 12.31 7.10 14.89
N GLU A 59 11.02 6.79 15.05
CA GLU A 59 10.47 6.30 16.31
C GLU A 59 10.29 4.77 16.35
N LYS A 60 10.09 4.12 15.20
CA LYS A 60 9.74 2.69 15.13
C LYS A 60 10.86 1.76 14.66
N TYR A 61 11.96 2.30 14.11
CA TYR A 61 13.12 1.49 13.69
C TYR A 61 14.04 1.25 14.86
N VAL A 62 14.18 -0.01 15.25
CA VAL A 62 14.93 -0.41 16.45
C VAL A 62 15.84 -1.58 16.19
N ILE A 63 16.95 -1.64 16.92
CA ILE A 63 17.87 -2.78 16.92
C ILE A 63 17.36 -3.80 17.95
N ASN A 64 16.97 -4.97 17.48
CA ASN A 64 16.51 -6.04 18.37
C ASN A 64 17.65 -6.74 19.11
N ASN A 65 17.32 -7.66 20.01
CA ASN A 65 18.31 -8.39 20.83
C ASN A 65 19.25 -9.31 20.03
N LYS A 66 18.97 -9.51 18.74
CA LYS A 66 19.82 -10.27 17.82
C LYS A 66 20.70 -9.36 16.95
N GLY A 67 20.67 -8.05 17.17
CA GLY A 67 21.40 -7.06 16.40
C GLY A 67 20.78 -6.72 15.04
N ALA A 68 19.58 -7.22 14.73
CA ALA A 68 18.88 -6.91 13.49
C ALA A 68 17.95 -5.71 13.68
N VAL A 69 17.84 -4.86 12.66
CA VAL A 69 16.86 -3.77 12.67
C VAL A 69 15.48 -4.29 12.32
N ARG A 70 14.48 -3.82 13.05
CA ARG A 70 13.05 -4.19 12.89
C ARG A 70 12.16 -2.97 13.10
N GLN A 71 10.92 -3.06 12.64
CA GLN A 71 9.87 -2.09 12.98
C GLN A 71 9.08 -2.57 14.19
N TYR A 72 9.03 -1.78 15.25
CA TYR A 72 8.24 -2.05 16.45
C TYR A 72 7.33 -0.86 16.75
N GLY A 73 6.14 -1.14 17.30
CA GLY A 73 5.20 -0.08 17.69
C GLY A 73 4.79 0.82 16.54
N MET A 74 4.41 0.22 15.42
CA MET A 74 4.19 0.93 14.16
C MET A 74 2.94 1.82 14.15
N GLU A 75 2.04 1.64 15.12
CA GLU A 75 0.77 2.35 15.25
C GLU A 75 0.54 2.72 16.71
N VAL A 76 0.05 3.92 16.95
CA VAL A 76 -0.31 4.40 18.28
C VAL A 76 -1.64 5.15 18.24
N GLU A 77 -2.33 5.21 19.39
CA GLU A 77 -3.42 6.15 19.61
C GLU A 77 -2.84 7.55 19.80
N ASP A 78 -3.37 8.50 19.06
CA ASP A 78 -2.93 9.89 19.13
C ASP A 78 -3.64 10.62 20.29
N GLU A 79 -2.88 10.90 21.36
CA GLU A 79 -3.40 11.56 22.56
C GLU A 79 -3.87 13.01 22.27
N GLU A 80 -3.24 13.70 21.32
CA GLU A 80 -3.61 15.06 20.94
C GLU A 80 -4.95 15.06 20.20
N LYS A 81 -5.19 14.07 19.32
CA LYS A 81 -6.49 13.85 18.70
C LYS A 81 -7.57 13.52 19.74
N LEU A 82 -7.26 12.64 20.69
CA LEU A 82 -8.17 12.27 21.77
C LEU A 82 -8.56 13.48 22.64
N ALA A 83 -7.62 14.40 22.85
CA ALA A 83 -7.87 15.63 23.62
C ALA A 83 -8.65 16.71 22.83
N ARG A 84 -8.83 16.52 21.51
CA ARG A 84 -9.51 17.49 20.65
C ARG A 84 -11.00 17.59 20.98
N PRO A 85 -11.57 18.79 21.17
CA PRO A 85 -12.99 18.97 21.44
C PRO A 85 -13.86 18.33 20.34
N GLY A 86 -14.85 17.53 20.77
CA GLY A 86 -15.79 16.85 19.88
C GLY A 86 -15.27 15.57 19.22
N PHE A 87 -13.99 15.19 19.43
CA PHE A 87 -13.50 13.90 18.98
C PHE A 87 -14.02 12.79 19.88
N ASN A 88 -14.54 11.73 19.28
CA ASN A 88 -15.04 10.57 20.02
C ASN A 88 -14.40 9.30 19.46
N LYS A 89 -13.53 8.67 20.24
CA LYS A 89 -12.82 7.42 19.88
C LYS A 89 -13.76 6.31 19.40
N TRP A 90 -14.98 6.27 19.91
CA TRP A 90 -15.95 5.18 19.64
C TRP A 90 -16.99 5.54 18.58
N ALA A 91 -16.83 6.69 17.92
CA ALA A 91 -17.74 7.15 16.88
C ALA A 91 -16.96 7.48 15.59
N THR A 92 -17.71 7.65 14.51
CA THR A 92 -17.15 8.13 13.25
C THR A 92 -16.74 9.60 13.39
N ASN A 93 -15.45 9.88 13.19
CA ASN A 93 -14.94 11.23 13.13
C ASN A 93 -14.59 11.59 11.68
N TRP A 94 -14.81 12.84 11.34
CA TRP A 94 -14.44 13.41 10.05
C TRP A 94 -13.35 14.44 10.22
N LEU A 95 -12.33 14.37 9.36
CA LEU A 95 -11.25 15.36 9.36
C LEU A 95 -11.83 16.74 9.06
N GLN A 96 -11.54 17.67 9.93
CA GLN A 96 -12.11 19.03 9.94
C GLN A 96 -11.09 20.03 9.41
N THR A 97 -11.59 21.21 9.07
CA THR A 97 -10.78 22.42 8.93
C THR A 97 -10.66 23.14 10.29
N LYS A 98 -9.81 24.14 10.37
CA LYS A 98 -9.59 24.91 11.62
C LYS A 98 -10.85 25.58 12.18
N ASP A 99 -11.88 25.76 11.36
CA ASP A 99 -13.20 26.26 11.79
C ASP A 99 -14.13 25.16 12.32
N GLN A 100 -13.59 23.96 12.58
CA GLN A 100 -14.25 22.80 13.16
C GLN A 100 -15.41 22.24 12.31
N LYS A 101 -15.34 22.40 10.99
CA LYS A 101 -16.29 21.81 10.05
C LYS A 101 -15.62 20.68 9.28
N PRO A 102 -16.33 19.52 9.07
CA PRO A 102 -15.83 18.50 8.18
C PRO A 102 -15.50 19.06 6.80
N TYR A 103 -14.31 18.74 6.28
CA TYR A 103 -13.97 19.14 4.92
C TYR A 103 -14.75 18.27 3.92
N MET A 104 -15.51 18.95 3.06
CA MET A 104 -16.34 18.31 2.03
C MET A 104 -15.60 18.36 0.68
N THR A 105 -15.60 17.24 -0.03
CA THR A 105 -14.82 17.09 -1.27
C THR A 105 -15.51 16.21 -2.30
N THR A 106 -14.91 16.05 -3.48
CA THR A 106 -15.35 15.17 -4.54
C THR A 106 -14.65 13.80 -4.47
N LEU A 107 -15.21 12.80 -5.16
CA LEU A 107 -14.57 11.48 -5.26
C LEU A 107 -13.22 11.57 -5.97
N SER A 108 -13.08 12.45 -6.97
CA SER A 108 -11.80 12.67 -7.67
C SER A 108 -10.66 13.04 -6.70
N VAL A 109 -10.91 13.91 -5.73
CA VAL A 109 -9.90 14.27 -4.71
C VAL A 109 -9.60 13.09 -3.79
N LYS A 110 -10.61 12.29 -3.43
CA LYS A 110 -10.43 11.07 -2.64
C LYS A 110 -9.56 10.05 -3.39
N MET A 111 -9.76 9.88 -4.69
CA MET A 111 -8.96 8.98 -5.52
C MET A 111 -7.52 9.48 -5.68
N ILE A 112 -7.32 10.78 -5.91
CA ILE A 112 -5.99 11.39 -5.99
C ILE A 112 -5.19 11.10 -4.72
N ILE A 113 -5.73 11.41 -3.54
CA ILE A 113 -4.97 11.21 -2.30
C ILE A 113 -4.77 9.75 -1.95
N LEU A 114 -5.72 8.87 -2.29
CA LEU A 114 -5.56 7.43 -2.10
C LEU A 114 -4.41 6.90 -2.96
N ALA A 115 -4.42 7.18 -4.27
CA ALA A 115 -3.37 6.75 -5.18
C ALA A 115 -1.99 7.35 -4.78
N LEU A 116 -1.95 8.64 -4.45
CA LEU A 116 -0.74 9.33 -4.00
C LEU A 116 -0.18 8.68 -2.72
N SER A 117 -1.03 8.39 -1.74
CA SER A 117 -0.61 7.78 -0.48
C SER A 117 -0.03 6.39 -0.71
N LYS A 118 -0.67 5.57 -1.55
CA LYS A 118 -0.18 4.22 -1.89
C LYS A 118 1.07 4.26 -2.76
N PHE A 119 1.16 5.19 -3.71
CA PHE A 119 2.37 5.41 -4.48
C PHE A 119 3.57 5.81 -3.60
N ALA A 120 3.34 6.69 -2.62
CA ALA A 120 4.37 7.10 -1.67
C ALA A 120 4.71 6.01 -0.62
N GLN A 121 3.99 4.89 -0.61
CA GLN A 121 4.26 3.69 0.20
C GLN A 121 4.95 2.57 -0.60
N LEU A 122 5.32 2.79 -1.85
CA LEU A 122 6.11 1.81 -2.58
C LEU A 122 7.44 1.57 -1.85
N ASP A 123 7.85 0.30 -1.80
CA ASP A 123 9.13 -0.09 -1.21
C ASP A 123 10.32 0.52 -1.95
N VAL A 124 11.52 0.33 -1.44
CA VAL A 124 12.74 0.95 -1.98
C VAL A 124 12.98 0.62 -3.46
N ASP A 125 12.55 -0.55 -3.90
CA ASP A 125 12.66 -1.01 -5.27
C ASP A 125 11.43 -0.65 -6.14
N GLY A 126 10.35 -0.17 -5.52
CA GLY A 126 9.08 0.15 -6.16
C GLY A 126 8.25 -1.06 -6.56
N MET A 127 8.56 -2.25 -6.02
CA MET A 127 7.92 -3.51 -6.39
C MET A 127 6.62 -3.77 -5.65
N GLY A 128 6.60 -3.51 -4.36
CA GLY A 128 5.45 -3.74 -3.49
C GLY A 128 5.04 -2.49 -2.70
N VAL A 129 3.79 -2.42 -2.29
CA VAL A 129 3.32 -1.41 -1.34
C VAL A 129 3.68 -1.87 0.07
N GLU A 130 4.35 -1.01 0.86
CA GLU A 130 4.77 -1.31 2.24
C GLU A 130 3.57 -1.58 3.16
N MET A 131 3.74 -2.56 4.05
CA MET A 131 2.77 -2.93 5.08
C MET A 131 2.93 -2.02 6.31
N GLU A 132 2.43 -0.80 6.22
CA GLU A 132 2.50 0.17 7.31
C GLU A 132 1.49 -0.12 8.44
N GLY A 133 1.73 0.48 9.62
CA GLY A 133 0.83 0.39 10.76
C GLY A 133 0.64 -1.02 11.31
N GLY A 134 1.56 -1.95 11.02
CA GLY A 134 1.44 -3.33 11.48
C GLY A 134 0.39 -4.16 10.77
N LYS A 135 -0.14 -3.69 9.63
CA LYS A 135 -1.23 -4.34 8.90
C LYS A 135 -0.70 -5.04 7.65
N PRO A 136 -0.76 -6.38 7.56
CA PRO A 136 -0.54 -7.12 6.32
C PRO A 136 -1.73 -6.93 5.36
N GLY A 137 -1.65 -7.52 4.15
CA GLY A 137 -2.77 -7.60 3.21
C GLY A 137 -3.87 -8.57 3.66
N TRP A 138 -4.64 -9.12 2.70
CA TRP A 138 -5.74 -10.04 3.01
C TRP A 138 -5.27 -11.26 3.81
N ASN A 139 -4.04 -11.72 3.59
CA ASN A 139 -3.45 -12.81 4.38
C ASN A 139 -2.93 -12.27 5.72
N ASP A 140 -3.85 -12.07 6.65
CA ASP A 140 -3.56 -11.53 7.98
C ASP A 140 -2.68 -12.47 8.83
N ALA A 141 -2.51 -13.72 8.41
CA ALA A 141 -1.59 -14.67 9.03
C ALA A 141 -0.12 -14.36 8.75
N MET A 142 0.17 -13.52 7.74
CA MET A 142 1.51 -12.97 7.47
C MET A 142 1.80 -11.72 8.34
N ASN A 143 1.27 -11.68 9.53
CA ASN A 143 1.27 -10.53 10.46
C ASN A 143 2.64 -10.15 11.03
N GLY A 144 3.68 -10.89 10.73
CA GLY A 144 5.06 -10.51 11.07
C GLY A 144 5.76 -9.69 9.97
N LEU A 145 5.26 -9.74 8.72
CA LEU A 145 5.90 -9.04 7.60
C LEU A 145 6.06 -7.53 7.82
N PRO A 146 5.08 -6.79 8.39
CA PRO A 146 5.29 -5.37 8.66
C PRO A 146 6.55 -5.10 9.49
N GLY A 147 6.85 -5.93 10.49
CA GLY A 147 8.06 -5.83 11.32
C GLY A 147 9.36 -6.09 10.56
N LEU A 148 9.28 -6.80 9.43
CA LEU A 148 10.38 -7.16 8.53
C LEU A 148 10.48 -6.22 7.31
N PHE A 149 9.91 -5.02 7.40
CA PHE A 149 9.81 -4.09 6.27
C PHE A 149 9.11 -4.75 5.06
N GLY A 150 8.04 -5.50 5.34
CA GLY A 150 7.30 -6.24 4.32
C GLY A 150 6.56 -5.35 3.34
N SER A 151 6.47 -5.79 2.09
CA SER A 151 5.66 -5.18 1.04
C SER A 151 4.92 -6.24 0.22
N GLY A 152 3.83 -5.83 -0.44
CA GLY A 152 2.98 -6.68 -1.26
C GLY A 152 2.85 -6.19 -2.68
N THR A 153 3.05 -7.07 -3.67
CA THR A 153 2.84 -6.77 -5.09
C THR A 153 1.35 -6.69 -5.48
N PRO A 154 0.42 -7.43 -4.84
CA PRO A 154 -1.01 -7.31 -5.13
C PRO A 154 -1.50 -5.86 -5.05
N GLU A 155 -1.10 -5.14 -4.01
CA GLU A 155 -1.46 -3.75 -3.81
C GLU A 155 -0.81 -2.83 -4.87
N THR A 156 0.32 -3.22 -5.45
CA THR A 156 0.95 -2.48 -6.55
C THR A 156 0.14 -2.62 -7.85
N PHE A 157 -0.41 -3.80 -8.13
CA PHE A 157 -1.31 -3.99 -9.27
C PHE A 157 -2.60 -3.18 -9.11
N GLU A 158 -3.19 -3.17 -7.92
CA GLU A 158 -4.38 -2.35 -7.65
C GLU A 158 -4.07 -0.84 -7.68
N LEU A 159 -2.88 -0.44 -7.24
CA LEU A 159 -2.41 0.93 -7.41
C LEU A 159 -2.31 1.30 -8.89
N LYS A 160 -1.77 0.42 -9.73
CA LYS A 160 -1.74 0.61 -11.19
C LYS A 160 -3.16 0.80 -11.75
N ARG A 161 -4.12 -0.02 -11.32
CA ARG A 161 -5.53 0.10 -11.72
C ARG A 161 -6.09 1.49 -11.38
N LEU A 162 -5.89 1.95 -10.15
CA LEU A 162 -6.37 3.25 -9.70
C LEU A 162 -5.68 4.40 -10.45
N VAL A 163 -4.37 4.30 -10.68
CA VAL A 163 -3.59 5.29 -11.44
C VAL A 163 -4.09 5.37 -12.88
N ASN A 164 -4.30 4.24 -13.55
CA ASN A 164 -4.83 4.19 -14.91
C ASN A 164 -6.25 4.76 -14.98
N PHE A 165 -7.11 4.42 -14.02
CA PHE A 165 -8.44 5.00 -13.93
C PHE A 165 -8.40 6.54 -13.84
N ILE A 166 -7.48 7.10 -13.04
CA ILE A 166 -7.30 8.55 -12.95
C ILE A 166 -6.81 9.12 -14.29
N ILE A 167 -5.82 8.50 -14.93
CA ILE A 167 -5.30 8.96 -16.23
C ILE A 167 -6.42 8.99 -17.27
N ASP A 168 -7.20 7.92 -17.38
CA ASP A 168 -8.21 7.75 -18.42
C ASP A 168 -9.44 8.67 -18.24
N ASN A 169 -9.78 9.00 -16.99
CA ASN A 169 -11.03 9.71 -16.69
C ASN A 169 -10.82 11.17 -16.26
N PHE A 170 -9.58 11.62 -16.07
CA PHE A 170 -9.31 13.03 -15.71
C PHE A 170 -8.80 13.85 -16.90
N GLU A 171 -8.79 13.28 -18.09
CA GLU A 171 -8.45 14.02 -19.31
C GLU A 171 -9.47 15.15 -19.60
N GLY A 172 -9.03 16.16 -20.33
CA GLY A 172 -9.86 17.27 -20.75
C GLY A 172 -9.54 18.58 -20.02
N GLU A 173 -10.39 19.58 -20.28
CA GLU A 173 -10.27 20.92 -19.69
C GLU A 173 -10.84 20.95 -18.27
N GLY A 174 -10.38 21.92 -17.48
CA GLY A 174 -10.89 22.19 -16.14
C GLY A 174 -9.85 22.01 -15.05
N LYS A 175 -10.31 22.27 -13.83
CA LYS A 175 -9.46 22.20 -12.62
C LYS A 175 -10.16 21.42 -11.53
N ILE A 176 -9.37 20.72 -10.72
CA ILE A 176 -9.83 20.04 -9.51
C ILE A 176 -9.36 20.88 -8.32
N VAL A 177 -10.30 21.28 -7.49
CA VAL A 177 -10.05 22.02 -6.25
C VAL A 177 -9.88 21.03 -5.11
N MET A 178 -8.79 21.13 -4.38
CA MET A 178 -8.44 20.24 -3.27
C MET A 178 -7.76 21.01 -2.13
N PRO A 179 -7.65 20.42 -0.92
CA PRO A 179 -6.84 21.01 0.17
C PRO A 179 -5.44 21.34 -0.32
N ALA A 180 -4.93 22.50 0.06
CA ALA A 180 -3.59 22.96 -0.32
C ALA A 180 -2.50 21.95 0.11
N GLU A 181 -2.71 21.25 1.22
CA GLU A 181 -1.83 20.22 1.74
C GLU A 181 -1.73 19.00 0.80
N ILE A 182 -2.85 18.59 0.19
CA ILE A 182 -2.87 17.49 -0.78
C ILE A 182 -2.16 17.91 -2.07
N ALA A 183 -2.44 19.11 -2.58
CA ALA A 183 -1.79 19.63 -3.78
C ALA A 183 -0.27 19.75 -3.58
N LYS A 184 0.17 20.21 -2.41
CA LYS A 184 1.58 20.28 -2.05
C LYS A 184 2.20 18.88 -2.00
N TYR A 185 1.56 17.92 -1.33
CA TYR A 185 2.03 16.54 -1.22
C TYR A 185 2.21 15.90 -2.61
N LEU A 186 1.24 16.07 -3.50
CA LEU A 186 1.29 15.57 -4.87
C LEU A 186 2.51 16.13 -5.64
N ARG A 187 2.73 17.45 -5.55
CA ARG A 187 3.85 18.10 -6.23
C ARG A 187 5.20 17.74 -5.63
N ASP A 188 5.30 17.63 -4.32
CA ASP A 188 6.54 17.26 -3.63
C ASP A 188 6.99 15.84 -4.01
N VAL A 189 6.05 14.87 -4.04
CA VAL A 189 6.34 13.50 -4.47
C VAL A 189 6.75 13.46 -5.94
N LYS A 190 6.06 14.22 -6.82
CA LYS A 190 6.45 14.34 -8.22
C LYS A 190 7.85 14.92 -8.38
N ALA A 191 8.18 15.97 -7.63
CA ALA A 191 9.50 16.60 -7.68
C ALA A 191 10.62 15.63 -7.22
N ALA A 192 10.37 14.80 -6.20
CA ALA A 192 11.30 13.76 -5.80
C ALA A 192 11.49 12.70 -6.90
N LEU A 193 10.39 12.28 -7.56
CA LEU A 193 10.46 11.35 -8.68
C LEU A 193 11.23 11.93 -9.88
N ASP A 194 11.07 13.21 -10.17
CA ASP A 194 11.80 13.88 -11.24
C ASP A 194 13.31 13.88 -10.98
N LYS A 195 13.73 14.13 -9.75
CA LYS A 195 15.14 14.04 -9.36
C LYS A 195 15.70 12.62 -9.51
N ALA A 196 14.92 11.61 -9.11
CA ALA A 196 15.33 10.21 -9.31
C ALA A 196 15.44 9.87 -10.80
N ASN A 197 14.48 10.30 -11.63
CA ASN A 197 14.52 10.10 -13.08
C ASN A 197 15.69 10.84 -13.76
N ALA A 198 16.14 11.97 -13.20
CA ALA A 198 17.31 12.71 -13.63
C ALA A 198 18.64 12.09 -13.14
N GLY A 199 18.59 11.04 -12.30
CA GLY A 199 19.77 10.40 -11.71
C GLY A 199 20.41 11.21 -10.56
N GLU A 200 19.68 12.17 -9.99
CA GLU A 200 20.14 12.97 -8.85
C GLU A 200 19.94 12.23 -7.51
N LEU A 201 19.05 11.25 -7.47
CA LEU A 201 18.77 10.39 -6.32
C LEU A 201 18.87 8.93 -6.77
N ASN A 202 19.54 8.09 -5.98
CA ASN A 202 19.46 6.64 -6.12
C ASN A 202 18.13 6.11 -5.53
N ASP A 203 17.85 4.80 -5.67
CA ASP A 203 16.58 4.20 -5.24
C ASP A 203 16.31 4.39 -3.73
N PHE A 204 17.34 4.24 -2.89
CA PHE A 204 17.21 4.45 -1.45
C PHE A 204 16.96 5.93 -1.11
N GLU A 205 17.73 6.84 -1.69
CA GLU A 205 17.58 8.29 -1.48
C GLU A 205 16.20 8.78 -1.93
N TYR A 206 15.69 8.24 -3.05
CA TYR A 206 14.34 8.53 -3.53
C TYR A 206 13.29 8.01 -2.53
N TRP A 207 13.39 6.77 -2.11
CA TRP A 207 12.48 6.17 -1.13
C TRP A 207 12.48 6.97 0.19
N ASP A 208 13.66 7.32 0.72
CA ASP A 208 13.79 8.09 1.95
C ASP A 208 13.18 9.50 1.83
N ALA A 209 13.40 10.18 0.70
CA ALA A 209 12.81 11.47 0.41
C ALA A 209 11.28 11.40 0.34
N VAL A 210 10.72 10.42 -0.37
CA VAL A 210 9.26 10.25 -0.50
C VAL A 210 8.64 9.87 0.84
N ALA A 211 9.28 8.99 1.61
CA ALA A 211 8.81 8.63 2.95
C ALA A 211 8.82 9.85 3.90
N THR A 212 9.84 10.70 3.83
CA THR A 212 9.89 11.97 4.59
C THR A 212 8.77 12.93 4.17
N ILE A 213 8.51 13.07 2.87
CA ILE A 213 7.40 13.89 2.37
C ILE A 213 6.05 13.36 2.89
N ARG A 214 5.85 12.04 2.88
CA ARG A 214 4.65 11.36 3.41
C ARG A 214 4.46 11.61 4.90
N GLU A 215 5.52 11.47 5.70
CA GLU A 215 5.50 11.73 7.14
C GLU A 215 5.17 13.20 7.44
N ASN A 216 5.80 14.14 6.75
CA ASN A 216 5.52 15.57 6.88
C ASN A 216 4.07 15.91 6.50
N TYR A 217 3.52 15.29 5.44
CA TYR A 217 2.12 15.47 5.08
C TYR A 217 1.20 14.98 6.20
N ARG A 218 1.43 13.79 6.76
CA ARG A 218 0.65 13.23 7.86
C ARG A 218 0.68 14.13 9.09
N GLU A 219 1.85 14.64 9.46
CA GLU A 219 1.99 15.56 10.59
C GLU A 219 1.24 16.88 10.32
N THR A 220 1.30 17.42 9.10
CA THR A 220 0.63 18.67 8.73
C THR A 220 -0.90 18.59 8.87
N ILE A 221 -1.50 17.44 8.49
CA ILE A 221 -2.96 17.25 8.54
C ILE A 221 -3.42 16.51 9.80
N LYS A 222 -2.53 16.22 10.73
CA LYS A 222 -2.79 15.40 11.90
C LYS A 222 -4.07 15.76 12.63
N LEU A 223 -4.28 17.05 12.88
CA LEU A 223 -5.45 17.54 13.59
C LEU A 223 -6.52 18.16 12.68
N TYR A 224 -6.09 18.93 11.68
CA TYR A 224 -6.97 19.72 10.82
C TYR A 224 -6.33 19.98 9.46
N PHE A 225 -7.18 20.14 8.44
CA PHE A 225 -6.78 20.89 7.26
C PHE A 225 -6.73 22.38 7.57
N SER A 226 -5.84 23.13 6.92
CA SER A 226 -5.76 24.60 7.07
C SER A 226 -7.07 25.29 6.67
N GLY A 227 -7.79 24.70 5.73
CA GLY A 227 -8.94 25.30 5.05
C GLY A 227 -8.54 26.05 3.77
N GLU A 228 -7.24 26.14 3.46
CA GLU A 228 -6.76 26.67 2.18
C GLU A 228 -6.95 25.63 1.06
N GLU A 229 -7.32 26.11 -0.12
CA GLU A 229 -7.55 25.29 -1.29
C GLU A 229 -6.64 25.68 -2.45
N THR A 230 -6.25 24.67 -3.23
CA THR A 230 -5.48 24.83 -4.47
C THR A 230 -6.25 24.19 -5.62
N ALA A 231 -6.34 24.90 -6.74
CA ALA A 231 -6.94 24.37 -7.97
C ALA A 231 -5.84 23.92 -8.92
N LEU A 232 -5.75 22.62 -9.19
CA LEU A 232 -4.84 22.04 -10.16
C LEU A 232 -5.56 21.78 -11.49
N ALA A 233 -4.89 22.05 -12.61
CA ALA A 233 -5.41 21.67 -13.91
C ALA A 233 -5.53 20.14 -14.00
N LYS A 234 -6.59 19.62 -14.63
CA LYS A 234 -6.74 18.17 -14.90
C LYS A 234 -5.53 17.64 -15.65
N SER A 235 -5.01 18.37 -16.64
CA SER A 235 -3.81 18.01 -17.41
C SER A 235 -2.55 17.91 -16.56
N GLU A 236 -2.36 18.79 -15.56
CA GLU A 236 -1.23 18.70 -14.60
C GLU A 236 -1.32 17.42 -13.77
N ILE A 237 -2.52 17.07 -13.30
CA ILE A 237 -2.75 15.85 -12.53
C ILE A 237 -2.45 14.61 -13.39
N VAL A 238 -2.99 14.54 -14.60
CA VAL A 238 -2.77 13.43 -15.54
C VAL A 238 -1.28 13.27 -15.86
N GLU A 239 -0.54 14.36 -16.08
CA GLU A 239 0.91 14.30 -16.30
C GLU A 239 1.66 13.70 -15.10
N ILE A 240 1.30 14.10 -13.89
CA ILE A 240 1.88 13.54 -12.66
C ILE A 240 1.59 12.06 -12.56
N PHE A 241 0.34 11.63 -12.78
CA PHE A 241 -0.04 10.23 -12.68
C PHE A 241 0.56 9.36 -13.78
N LYS A 242 0.79 9.87 -14.99
CA LYS A 242 1.58 9.19 -16.03
C LYS A 242 3.03 8.95 -15.60
N ALA A 243 3.63 9.88 -14.86
CA ALA A 243 4.96 9.65 -14.28
C ALA A 243 4.94 8.60 -13.17
N PHE A 244 3.87 8.55 -12.37
CA PHE A 244 3.69 7.50 -11.35
C PHE A 244 3.50 6.13 -12.00
N GLU A 245 2.67 6.03 -13.04
CA GLU A 245 2.49 4.82 -13.83
C GLU A 245 3.82 4.26 -14.33
N ALA A 246 4.66 5.11 -14.93
CA ALA A 246 5.96 4.70 -15.43
C ALA A 246 6.91 4.16 -14.33
N LYS A 247 6.83 4.68 -13.09
CA LYS A 247 7.59 4.14 -11.94
C LYS A 247 7.01 2.79 -11.48
N ILE A 248 5.68 2.66 -11.41
CA ILE A 248 4.98 1.43 -11.05
C ILE A 248 5.33 0.31 -12.05
N GLU A 249 5.29 0.59 -13.36
CA GLU A 249 5.67 -0.36 -14.41
C GLU A 249 7.10 -0.90 -14.24
N LYS A 250 8.05 -0.02 -13.91
CA LYS A 250 9.43 -0.43 -13.63
C LYS A 250 9.52 -1.35 -12.41
N GLY A 251 8.77 -1.05 -11.36
CA GLY A 251 8.73 -1.88 -10.15
C GLY A 251 8.11 -3.26 -10.42
N ILE A 252 7.00 -3.31 -11.16
CA ILE A 252 6.37 -4.57 -11.58
C ILE A 252 7.33 -5.41 -12.43
N ALA A 253 7.99 -4.81 -13.41
CA ALA A 253 8.96 -5.52 -14.26
C ALA A 253 10.10 -6.13 -13.43
N LYS A 254 10.62 -5.37 -12.44
CA LYS A 254 11.64 -5.87 -11.50
C LYS A 254 11.15 -7.03 -10.64
N ALA A 255 9.90 -6.96 -10.14
CA ALA A 255 9.30 -8.03 -9.36
C ALA A 255 9.12 -9.32 -10.18
N VAL A 256 8.69 -9.18 -11.45
CA VAL A 256 8.56 -10.31 -12.38
C VAL A 256 9.90 -10.96 -12.69
N GLU A 257 10.95 -10.15 -12.90
CA GLU A 257 12.31 -10.64 -13.12
C GLU A 257 12.83 -11.44 -11.92
N ILE A 258 12.68 -10.92 -10.71
CA ILE A 258 13.10 -11.60 -9.47
C ILE A 258 12.31 -12.90 -9.26
N GLY A 259 11.04 -12.92 -9.64
CA GLY A 259 10.16 -14.08 -9.49
C GLY A 259 10.36 -15.20 -10.52
N GLU A 260 11.29 -15.04 -11.48
CA GLU A 260 11.62 -16.06 -12.49
C GLU A 260 10.37 -16.60 -13.22
N GLY A 261 9.42 -15.71 -13.54
CA GLY A 261 8.19 -16.03 -14.25
C GLY A 261 6.96 -16.31 -13.38
N VAL A 262 7.09 -16.24 -12.04
CA VAL A 262 5.96 -16.20 -11.10
C VAL A 262 6.18 -15.01 -10.18
N VAL A 263 5.40 -13.93 -10.35
CA VAL A 263 5.59 -12.72 -9.55
C VAL A 263 5.46 -13.03 -8.06
N PRO A 264 6.46 -12.66 -7.22
CA PRO A 264 6.35 -12.83 -5.78
C PRO A 264 5.19 -12.00 -5.23
N THR A 265 4.37 -12.58 -4.37
CA THR A 265 3.30 -11.85 -3.68
C THR A 265 3.88 -10.92 -2.62
N TYR A 266 4.87 -11.40 -1.88
CA TYR A 266 5.45 -10.69 -0.74
C TYR A 266 6.96 -10.59 -0.84
N PHE A 267 7.47 -9.44 -0.40
CA PHE A 267 8.89 -9.22 -0.12
C PHE A 267 9.08 -8.86 1.35
N THR A 268 10.20 -9.28 1.92
CA THR A 268 10.78 -8.65 3.10
C THR A 268 12.00 -7.84 2.67
N HIS A 269 12.42 -6.86 3.46
CA HIS A 269 13.62 -6.09 3.17
C HIS A 269 14.61 -6.23 4.31
N GLU A 270 15.72 -6.89 4.01
CA GLU A 270 16.86 -6.97 4.94
C GLU A 270 17.57 -5.63 4.99
N VAL A 271 17.78 -5.12 6.21
CA VAL A 271 18.59 -3.92 6.41
C VAL A 271 20.05 -4.29 6.21
N THR A 272 20.67 -3.74 5.17
CA THR A 272 22.06 -4.00 4.80
C THR A 272 23.03 -3.03 5.43
N ASP A 273 22.57 -1.81 5.76
CA ASP A 273 23.36 -0.76 6.39
C ASP A 273 22.48 0.10 7.29
N PHE A 274 22.98 0.44 8.48
CA PHE A 274 22.30 1.31 9.44
C PHE A 274 23.25 1.94 10.44
N GLU A 275 22.82 3.05 11.02
CA GLU A 275 23.51 3.72 12.13
C GLU A 275 22.67 3.61 13.40
N PRO A 276 23.23 3.12 14.53
CA PRO A 276 22.59 3.26 15.83
C PRO A 276 22.42 4.74 16.19
N VAL A 277 21.22 5.12 16.65
CA VAL A 277 20.96 6.51 17.04
C VAL A 277 21.55 6.77 18.42
N VAL A 278 22.34 7.85 18.53
CA VAL A 278 22.92 8.33 19.79
C VAL A 278 22.56 9.81 20.01
N ASP A 279 22.51 10.23 21.27
CA ASP A 279 22.33 11.64 21.65
C ASP A 279 23.62 12.46 21.47
N ALA A 280 23.57 13.73 21.81
CA ALA A 280 24.75 14.64 21.73
C ALA A 280 25.95 14.23 22.61
N ASP A 281 25.69 13.46 23.65
CA ASP A 281 26.71 12.94 24.59
C ASP A 281 27.20 11.54 24.18
N GLY A 282 26.68 10.97 23.08
CA GLY A 282 27.04 9.64 22.57
C GLY A 282 26.31 8.48 23.26
N ASN A 283 25.28 8.75 24.07
CA ASN A 283 24.47 7.70 24.68
C ASN A 283 23.43 7.15 23.71
N PRO A 284 23.10 5.84 23.79
CA PRO A 284 22.04 5.25 22.94
C PRO A 284 20.68 5.92 23.14
N VAL A 285 20.05 6.35 22.07
CA VAL A 285 18.65 6.80 22.09
C VAL A 285 17.74 5.59 22.06
N MET A 286 16.94 5.41 23.10
CA MET A 286 16.07 4.25 23.29
C MET A 286 14.66 4.52 22.80
N SER A 287 14.03 3.51 22.20
CA SER A 287 12.62 3.50 21.89
C SER A 287 11.77 3.26 23.14
N HIS A 288 10.45 3.42 23.01
CA HIS A 288 9.49 3.07 24.07
C HIS A 288 9.61 1.61 24.55
N TYR A 289 10.11 0.73 23.70
CA TYR A 289 10.33 -0.70 24.02
C TYR A 289 11.68 -1.00 24.69
N GLY A 290 12.46 0.01 25.02
CA GLY A 290 13.79 -0.17 25.62
C GLY A 290 14.83 -0.76 24.66
N LEU A 291 14.61 -0.64 23.36
CA LEU A 291 15.55 -1.02 22.31
C LEU A 291 16.16 0.24 21.68
N GLN A 292 17.46 0.18 21.33
CA GLN A 292 18.12 1.31 20.70
C GLN A 292 17.50 1.60 19.31
N LYS A 293 17.23 2.86 19.05
CA LYS A 293 16.76 3.32 17.73
C LYS A 293 17.85 3.17 16.67
N ALA A 294 17.45 2.97 15.43
CA ALA A 294 18.32 2.86 14.28
C ALA A 294 17.90 3.79 13.14
N LYS A 295 18.88 4.33 12.44
CA LYS A 295 18.69 5.00 11.15
C LYS A 295 19.14 4.08 10.04
N VAL A 296 18.21 3.57 9.25
CA VAL A 296 18.52 2.69 8.11
C VAL A 296 19.15 3.49 6.97
N LYS A 297 20.10 2.89 6.28
CA LYS A 297 20.86 3.45 5.16
C LYS A 297 20.78 2.60 3.89
N GLY A 298 20.29 1.37 4.00
CA GLY A 298 20.17 0.48 2.87
C GLY A 298 19.33 -0.74 3.13
N PHE A 299 18.68 -1.21 2.08
CA PHE A 299 17.86 -2.41 2.07
C PHE A 299 18.27 -3.36 0.96
N LYS A 300 17.95 -4.62 1.16
CA LYS A 300 17.96 -5.66 0.14
C LYS A 300 16.61 -6.36 0.15
N ALA A 301 15.90 -6.33 -0.96
CA ALA A 301 14.66 -7.08 -1.10
C ALA A 301 14.91 -8.59 -1.13
N VAL A 302 14.08 -9.32 -0.40
CA VAL A 302 14.10 -10.79 -0.33
C VAL A 302 12.69 -11.29 -0.65
N PRO A 303 12.48 -11.94 -1.80
CA PRO A 303 11.17 -12.50 -2.13
C PRO A 303 10.85 -13.66 -1.19
N LEU A 304 9.59 -13.77 -0.79
CA LEU A 304 9.11 -14.98 -0.13
C LEU A 304 8.81 -16.08 -1.17
N PRO A 305 8.69 -17.33 -0.73
CA PRO A 305 8.17 -18.40 -1.59
C PRO A 305 6.86 -17.96 -2.26
N ALA A 306 6.53 -18.58 -3.39
CA ALA A 306 5.38 -18.17 -4.18
C ALA A 306 4.05 -18.29 -3.39
N PHE A 307 3.22 -17.28 -3.50
CA PHE A 307 1.82 -17.27 -3.07
C PHE A 307 0.94 -17.01 -4.29
N LEU A 308 -0.28 -17.52 -4.26
CA LEU A 308 -1.19 -17.47 -5.41
C LEU A 308 -1.71 -16.07 -5.72
N GLU A 309 -1.74 -15.18 -4.74
CA GLU A 309 -2.33 -13.84 -4.90
C GLU A 309 -1.56 -12.95 -5.89
N GLY A 310 -0.23 -12.94 -5.86
CA GLY A 310 0.56 -12.16 -6.81
C GLY A 310 0.23 -12.51 -8.27
N PRO A 311 0.33 -13.78 -8.68
CA PRO A 311 -0.11 -14.22 -10.00
C PRO A 311 -1.58 -13.91 -10.31
N ALA A 312 -2.49 -14.09 -9.35
CA ALA A 312 -3.92 -13.80 -9.54
C ALA A 312 -4.16 -12.32 -9.85
N ARG A 313 -3.49 -11.42 -9.14
CA ARG A 313 -3.62 -9.97 -9.40
C ARG A 313 -2.96 -9.57 -10.71
N MET A 314 -1.76 -10.08 -10.99
CA MET A 314 -1.03 -9.76 -12.21
C MET A 314 -1.82 -10.14 -13.47
N MET A 315 -2.48 -11.30 -13.50
CA MET A 315 -3.28 -11.74 -14.66
C MET A 315 -4.37 -10.75 -15.07
N GLY A 316 -4.86 -9.92 -14.16
CA GLY A 316 -5.84 -8.89 -14.46
C GLY A 316 -5.29 -7.69 -15.25
N TYR A 317 -3.95 -7.59 -15.41
CA TYR A 317 -3.28 -6.39 -15.95
C TYR A 317 -2.30 -6.68 -17.09
N VAL A 318 -2.23 -7.91 -17.55
CA VAL A 318 -1.35 -8.34 -18.64
C VAL A 318 -2.18 -8.86 -19.81
N ASP A 319 -1.57 -8.94 -20.99
CA ASP A 319 -2.20 -9.55 -22.16
C ASP A 319 -2.36 -11.07 -21.97
N THR A 320 -3.19 -11.68 -22.83
CA THR A 320 -3.54 -13.11 -22.75
C THR A 320 -2.31 -14.04 -22.85
N ASP A 321 -1.31 -13.65 -23.66
CA ASP A 321 -0.12 -14.50 -23.86
C ASP A 321 0.76 -14.48 -22.60
N THR A 322 0.98 -13.31 -22.00
CA THR A 322 1.69 -13.14 -20.73
C THR A 322 0.95 -13.85 -19.58
N ALA A 323 -0.39 -13.74 -19.54
CA ALA A 323 -1.21 -14.46 -18.55
C ALA A 323 -1.08 -15.97 -18.70
N ARG A 324 -1.06 -16.48 -19.93
CA ARG A 324 -0.86 -17.91 -20.23
C ARG A 324 0.53 -18.40 -19.81
N GLU A 325 1.56 -17.60 -20.06
CA GLU A 325 2.90 -17.92 -19.59
C GLU A 325 2.96 -17.99 -18.05
N MET A 326 2.38 -17.00 -17.36
CA MET A 326 2.26 -16.97 -15.90
C MET A 326 1.52 -18.23 -15.39
N PHE A 327 0.37 -18.56 -15.97
CA PHE A 327 -0.39 -19.77 -15.64
C PHE A 327 0.47 -21.03 -15.75
N ASN A 328 1.19 -21.20 -16.86
CA ASN A 328 2.06 -22.34 -17.08
C ASN A 328 3.23 -22.39 -16.08
N ASN A 329 3.73 -21.24 -15.65
CA ASN A 329 4.79 -21.17 -14.65
C ASN A 329 4.26 -21.50 -13.26
N VAL A 330 3.08 -21.00 -12.88
CA VAL A 330 2.42 -21.36 -11.61
C VAL A 330 2.22 -22.88 -11.51
N LYS A 331 1.83 -23.54 -12.59
CA LYS A 331 1.69 -25.02 -12.63
C LYS A 331 3.00 -25.80 -12.39
N LYS A 332 4.16 -25.15 -12.52
CA LYS A 332 5.47 -25.77 -12.23
C LYS A 332 5.91 -25.59 -10.79
N THR A 333 5.20 -24.77 -10.02
CA THR A 333 5.51 -24.50 -8.60
C THR A 333 4.74 -25.42 -7.67
N ASP A 334 5.12 -25.40 -6.39
CA ASP A 334 4.40 -26.12 -5.32
C ASP A 334 3.02 -25.51 -5.00
N ILE A 335 2.64 -24.39 -5.61
CA ILE A 335 1.28 -23.85 -5.52
C ILE A 335 0.28 -24.80 -6.16
N TYR A 336 0.63 -25.44 -7.29
CA TYR A 336 -0.26 -26.35 -7.98
C TYR A 336 -0.20 -27.76 -7.39
N ASP A 337 -1.33 -28.24 -6.86
CA ASP A 337 -1.51 -29.63 -6.45
C ASP A 337 -2.00 -30.45 -7.65
N SER A 338 -1.08 -31.15 -8.30
CA SER A 338 -1.39 -31.94 -9.50
C SER A 338 -2.29 -33.17 -9.23
N LYS A 339 -2.42 -33.61 -7.98
CA LYS A 339 -3.32 -34.70 -7.61
C LYS A 339 -4.76 -34.27 -7.47
N LEU A 340 -4.95 -33.07 -6.92
CA LEU A 340 -6.27 -32.46 -6.75
C LEU A 340 -6.70 -31.66 -7.99
N GLY A 341 -5.76 -31.21 -8.82
CA GLY A 341 -6.01 -30.27 -9.90
C GLY A 341 -6.40 -28.89 -9.38
N MET A 342 -5.89 -28.49 -8.20
CA MET A 342 -6.24 -27.27 -7.49
C MET A 342 -4.99 -26.46 -7.13
N TYR A 343 -5.20 -25.19 -6.78
CA TYR A 343 -4.13 -24.26 -6.42
C TYR A 343 -4.15 -23.98 -4.92
N LYS A 344 -3.00 -24.10 -4.28
CA LYS A 344 -2.81 -23.76 -2.87
C LYS A 344 -2.56 -22.25 -2.72
N THR A 345 -2.82 -21.72 -1.53
CA THR A 345 -2.53 -20.32 -1.20
C THR A 345 -1.04 -20.00 -1.30
N SER A 346 -0.18 -20.94 -0.97
CA SER A 346 1.27 -20.78 -0.99
C SER A 346 2.00 -22.05 -1.36
N ALA A 347 3.21 -21.91 -1.87
CA ALA A 347 4.25 -22.92 -1.80
C ALA A 347 4.67 -23.15 -0.35
N SER A 348 5.56 -24.11 -0.10
CA SER A 348 6.08 -24.34 1.26
C SER A 348 6.84 -23.13 1.78
N ILE A 349 6.50 -22.72 3.00
CA ILE A 349 7.16 -21.66 3.76
C ILE A 349 7.96 -22.23 4.95
N GLU A 350 8.26 -23.54 4.96
CA GLU A 350 8.93 -24.21 6.07
C GLU A 350 10.30 -23.62 6.39
N GLU A 351 11.04 -23.19 5.38
CA GLU A 351 12.36 -22.58 5.55
C GLU A 351 12.32 -21.09 5.88
N CYS A 352 11.13 -20.47 5.87
CA CYS A 352 10.97 -19.07 6.23
C CYS A 352 11.13 -18.87 7.74
N SER A 353 11.54 -17.65 8.13
CA SER A 353 11.62 -17.25 9.53
C SER A 353 10.26 -17.29 10.23
N MET A 354 10.25 -17.69 11.50
CA MET A 354 9.07 -17.54 12.37
C MET A 354 8.65 -16.07 12.55
N GLU A 355 9.55 -15.12 12.27
CA GLU A 355 9.24 -13.69 12.28
C GLU A 355 8.26 -13.29 11.19
N ASN A 356 8.00 -14.14 10.15
CA ASN A 356 6.99 -13.86 9.10
C ASN A 356 5.54 -13.84 9.63
N GLY A 357 5.33 -14.37 10.83
CA GLY A 357 4.02 -14.36 11.48
C GLY A 357 3.42 -15.74 11.67
N ARG A 358 2.16 -15.76 12.08
CA ARG A 358 1.47 -17.00 12.47
C ARG A 358 1.27 -17.98 11.32
N CYS A 359 1.25 -17.52 10.07
CA CYS A 359 1.17 -18.40 8.90
C CYS A 359 2.30 -19.44 8.92
N ARG A 360 3.53 -19.01 9.27
CA ARG A 360 4.68 -19.92 9.41
C ARG A 360 4.48 -20.97 10.52
N ALA A 361 3.73 -20.64 11.57
CA ALA A 361 3.46 -21.55 12.69
C ALA A 361 2.29 -22.51 12.43
N PHE A 362 1.45 -22.27 11.43
CA PHE A 362 0.36 -23.17 11.07
C PHE A 362 0.91 -24.51 10.55
N THR A 363 0.14 -25.56 10.72
CA THR A 363 0.44 -26.86 10.09
C THR A 363 0.22 -26.73 8.57
N PRO A 364 1.15 -27.24 7.72
CA PRO A 364 0.94 -27.29 6.28
C PRO A 364 -0.42 -27.91 5.91
N GLY A 365 -1.16 -27.27 5.02
CA GLY A 365 -2.52 -27.64 4.64
C GLY A 365 -3.62 -27.05 5.55
N TRP A 366 -3.27 -26.18 6.50
CA TRP A 366 -4.24 -25.54 7.38
C TRP A 366 -4.25 -24.01 7.25
N GLN A 367 -5.44 -23.41 7.24
CA GLN A 367 -5.66 -21.98 7.07
C GLN A 367 -4.98 -21.48 5.78
N GLU A 368 -4.22 -20.40 5.84
CA GLU A 368 -3.55 -19.77 4.70
C GLU A 368 -2.21 -20.44 4.34
N ARG A 369 -1.78 -21.48 5.07
CA ARG A 369 -0.52 -22.16 4.79
C ARG A 369 -0.72 -23.40 3.93
N GLU A 370 -0.23 -23.38 2.69
CA GLU A 370 -0.19 -24.53 1.76
C GLU A 370 -1.56 -25.23 1.58
N ASN A 371 -2.66 -24.51 1.77
CA ASN A 371 -4.02 -25.02 1.70
C ASN A 371 -4.73 -24.52 0.43
N VAL A 372 -5.65 -25.31 -0.09
CA VAL A 372 -6.62 -24.84 -1.08
C VAL A 372 -7.64 -23.96 -0.35
N PHE A 373 -7.61 -22.67 -0.63
CA PHE A 373 -8.44 -21.68 0.07
C PHE A 373 -9.38 -21.01 -0.94
N LEU A 374 -10.67 -21.25 -0.79
CA LEU A 374 -11.69 -20.85 -1.77
C LEU A 374 -11.60 -19.38 -2.18
N HIS A 375 -11.33 -18.48 -1.24
CA HIS A 375 -11.20 -17.06 -1.50
C HIS A 375 -10.15 -16.76 -2.58
N MET A 376 -8.98 -17.39 -2.50
CA MET A 376 -7.87 -17.11 -3.41
C MET A 376 -8.00 -17.94 -4.70
N GLU A 377 -8.45 -19.18 -4.60
CA GLU A 377 -8.73 -20.01 -5.77
C GLU A 377 -9.77 -19.35 -6.69
N TYR A 378 -10.85 -18.84 -6.09
CA TYR A 378 -11.87 -18.10 -6.83
C TYR A 378 -11.30 -16.86 -7.55
N LYS A 379 -10.49 -16.06 -6.86
CA LYS A 379 -9.84 -14.88 -7.47
C LYS A 379 -8.93 -15.27 -8.64
N TYR A 380 -8.17 -16.35 -8.48
CA TYR A 380 -7.28 -16.84 -9.53
C TYR A 380 -8.06 -17.31 -10.76
N MET A 381 -9.10 -18.14 -10.57
CA MET A 381 -9.97 -18.58 -11.66
C MET A 381 -10.64 -17.41 -12.37
N LEU A 382 -11.15 -16.43 -11.61
CA LEU A 382 -11.76 -15.23 -12.19
C LEU A 382 -10.76 -14.42 -13.01
N ALA A 383 -9.52 -14.30 -12.53
CA ALA A 383 -8.45 -13.62 -13.26
C ALA A 383 -8.10 -14.35 -14.57
N MET A 384 -8.03 -15.69 -14.56
CA MET A 384 -7.85 -16.49 -15.76
C MET A 384 -8.95 -16.26 -16.80
N ILE A 385 -10.21 -16.26 -16.37
CA ILE A 385 -11.36 -16.00 -17.24
C ILE A 385 -11.24 -14.58 -17.84
N LYS A 386 -10.98 -13.57 -17.01
CA LYS A 386 -10.82 -12.18 -17.47
C LYS A 386 -9.64 -12.01 -18.44
N ALA A 387 -8.57 -12.78 -18.26
CA ALA A 387 -7.42 -12.82 -19.16
C ALA A 387 -7.66 -13.61 -20.46
N GLY A 388 -8.82 -14.22 -20.65
CA GLY A 388 -9.16 -14.97 -21.85
C GLY A 388 -8.65 -16.42 -21.87
N LEU A 389 -8.28 -16.98 -20.72
CA LEU A 389 -7.82 -18.36 -20.59
C LEU A 389 -9.01 -19.30 -20.34
N TYR A 390 -9.84 -19.50 -21.37
CA TYR A 390 -11.09 -20.27 -21.25
C TYR A 390 -10.93 -21.78 -21.34
N ASP A 391 -9.82 -22.25 -21.88
CA ASP A 391 -9.55 -23.67 -22.19
C ASP A 391 -8.62 -24.34 -21.15
N GLU A 392 -8.26 -23.62 -20.09
CA GLU A 392 -7.24 -24.05 -19.11
C GLU A 392 -7.80 -24.64 -17.79
#